data_4c003461781e28ef6e62c09cb63def08
#
_entry.id   4c003461781e28ef6e62c09cb63def08
#
_cell.length_a   1.000
_cell.length_b   1.000
_cell.length_c   1.000
_cell.angle_alpha   90.00
_cell.angle_beta   90.00
_cell.angle_gamma   90.00
#
_symmetry.space_group_name_H-M   'P 1'
#
loop_
_entity.id
_entity.type
_entity.pdbx_description
1 polymer ?
#
loop_
_entity_poly.entity_id
_entity_poly.type
_entity_poly.pdbx_seq_one_letter_code
_entity_poly.pdbx_strand_id
1 'polypeptide(L)'
;MSKKAILAILDGWGIGLDPKVSAIAQANTPFIDSCLQKFPHTTLEASGIAVGLPFGQMGNSEVGHMNLGAGRVVYQNLVKLNLAVENATLGKENVITQAFQYAAEHKKKVHFIGLLSDGGVHSHINHLKGLLTAAHEFGLQDNVFVHAFTDGRDCDPHSGKKFVEELLDHMKISTGKLATVIGRYYAMDRDKRWERVKLAYDVMVNGIGEQTHDILTSIDQSYNTGITDEFLKPMVCLKESNLPVAKIENDDVVFCFNFRTDRGREITETLSQKDFPEYGMSHLNLYYVTMTNYDKDFKNVKVVFDESVLQETMGEVLEKNGRTQIRVAETEKYPHVTFFFSGGREAEFQGERRLLCPSPKDVPTYDFKPEMSAYDITEKILPEIDNESADFICLNFANTDMVGHTGVFSAAVRAAEVVDQCIEKVATAAYEHGYAVFILADHGNSDFMINLDGSPNTQHSTNLVPLIVMDKDHIWNLKPGKLGDVSPSILKVMGIEIPEMMTGEILVS
;
A
#
# COMPACT_ATOMS: atom_id res chain seq x y z
N MET A 1 29.73 3.45 -25.55
CA MET A 1 29.37 3.94 -24.21
C MET A 1 27.97 3.42 -23.93
N SER A 2 27.63 3.10 -22.68
CA SER A 2 26.27 2.70 -22.34
C SER A 2 25.33 3.92 -22.42
N LYS A 3 24.09 3.71 -22.84
CA LYS A 3 23.08 4.75 -22.94
C LYS A 3 22.76 5.32 -21.55
N LYS A 4 22.63 6.63 -21.44
CA LYS A 4 22.16 7.34 -20.24
C LYS A 4 20.67 7.58 -20.34
N ALA A 5 19.96 7.75 -19.21
CA ALA A 5 18.54 7.96 -19.21
C ALA A 5 18.09 9.02 -18.19
N ILE A 6 17.01 9.73 -18.51
CA ILE A 6 16.29 10.62 -17.58
C ILE A 6 14.84 10.12 -17.48
N LEU A 7 14.37 9.98 -16.25
CA LEU A 7 12.97 9.80 -15.88
C LEU A 7 12.45 11.12 -15.34
N ALA A 8 11.65 11.82 -16.12
CA ALA A 8 11.00 13.07 -15.75
C ALA A 8 9.52 12.80 -15.41
N ILE A 9 9.16 13.02 -14.16
CA ILE A 9 7.82 12.79 -13.63
C ILE A 9 7.11 14.12 -13.51
N LEU A 10 6.03 14.30 -14.27
CA LEU A 10 5.12 15.44 -14.19
C LEU A 10 3.99 15.05 -13.23
N ASP A 11 4.18 15.31 -11.95
CA ASP A 11 3.30 14.82 -10.87
C ASP A 11 1.86 15.32 -11.05
N GLY A 12 0.89 14.40 -11.03
CA GLY A 12 -0.52 14.75 -11.22
C GLY A 12 -0.96 15.08 -12.65
N TRP A 13 -0.10 14.83 -13.67
CA TRP A 13 -0.41 15.11 -15.09
C TRP A 13 -1.14 13.92 -15.75
N GLY A 14 -2.44 13.79 -15.47
CA GLY A 14 -3.28 12.77 -16.10
C GLY A 14 -3.77 13.16 -17.50
N ILE A 15 -4.37 12.20 -18.19
CA ILE A 15 -5.02 12.41 -19.51
C ILE A 15 -6.51 12.61 -19.28
N GLY A 16 -6.96 13.88 -19.27
CA GLY A 16 -8.35 14.24 -19.06
C GLY A 16 -9.26 13.80 -20.20
N LEU A 17 -10.41 13.20 -19.87
CA LEU A 17 -11.41 12.76 -20.84
C LEU A 17 -12.29 13.91 -21.35
N ASP A 18 -12.52 14.93 -20.54
CA ASP A 18 -13.28 16.13 -20.90
C ASP A 18 -12.39 17.39 -20.75
N PRO A 19 -12.05 18.06 -21.86
CA PRO A 19 -11.22 19.28 -21.81
C PRO A 19 -11.79 20.41 -20.96
N LYS A 20 -13.12 20.42 -20.70
CA LYS A 20 -13.75 21.49 -19.91
C LYS A 20 -13.41 21.43 -18.44
N VAL A 21 -13.10 20.24 -17.93
CA VAL A 21 -12.79 20.00 -16.51
C VAL A 21 -11.30 19.73 -16.28
N SER A 22 -10.50 19.67 -17.35
CA SER A 22 -9.06 19.44 -17.32
C SER A 22 -8.30 20.76 -17.43
N ALA A 23 -7.58 21.13 -16.39
CA ALA A 23 -6.68 22.27 -16.41
C ALA A 23 -5.51 22.05 -17.39
N ILE A 24 -5.03 20.82 -17.50
CA ILE A 24 -3.97 20.44 -18.44
C ILE A 24 -4.41 20.66 -19.90
N ALA A 25 -5.61 20.22 -20.24
CA ALA A 25 -6.13 20.36 -21.60
C ALA A 25 -6.43 21.83 -21.98
N GLN A 26 -6.59 22.73 -21.01
CA GLN A 26 -6.78 24.17 -21.23
C GLN A 26 -5.49 24.98 -21.14
N ALA A 27 -4.41 24.40 -20.66
CA ALA A 27 -3.12 25.04 -20.58
C ALA A 27 -2.44 25.12 -21.96
N ASN A 28 -1.66 26.16 -22.17
CA ASN A 28 -0.81 26.27 -23.35
C ASN A 28 0.49 25.50 -23.12
N THR A 29 0.57 24.29 -23.67
CA THR A 29 1.67 23.33 -23.46
C THR A 29 2.37 22.93 -24.76
N PRO A 30 2.97 23.91 -25.49
CA PRO A 30 3.47 23.69 -26.84
C PRO A 30 4.58 22.63 -26.92
N PHE A 31 5.38 22.46 -25.88
CA PHE A 31 6.44 21.46 -25.86
C PHE A 31 5.88 20.05 -25.78
N ILE A 32 5.03 19.77 -24.80
CA ILE A 32 4.39 18.44 -24.65
C ILE A 32 3.53 18.11 -25.88
N ASP A 33 2.76 19.07 -26.41
CA ASP A 33 1.98 18.88 -27.64
C ASP A 33 2.87 18.53 -28.83
N SER A 34 4.01 19.18 -28.96
CA SER A 34 5.01 18.87 -29.98
C SER A 34 5.65 17.49 -29.79
N CYS A 35 5.91 17.10 -28.53
CA CYS A 35 6.46 15.77 -28.22
C CYS A 35 5.49 14.67 -28.59
N LEU A 36 4.19 14.81 -28.29
CA LEU A 36 3.14 13.86 -28.69
C LEU A 36 2.99 13.72 -30.21
N GLN A 37 3.40 14.71 -31.00
CA GLN A 37 3.39 14.63 -32.44
C GLN A 37 4.68 14.04 -33.05
N LYS A 38 5.82 14.22 -32.39
CA LYS A 38 7.14 13.90 -32.95
C LYS A 38 7.78 12.66 -32.41
N PHE A 39 7.48 12.28 -31.19
CA PHE A 39 8.15 11.18 -30.50
C PHE A 39 7.18 10.03 -30.19
N PRO A 40 7.70 8.79 -30.12
CA PRO A 40 6.92 7.66 -29.63
C PRO A 40 6.29 7.96 -28.27
N HIS A 41 5.01 7.67 -28.15
CA HIS A 41 4.26 7.87 -26.92
C HIS A 41 3.19 6.80 -26.74
N THR A 42 2.77 6.60 -25.51
CA THR A 42 1.71 5.67 -25.12
C THR A 42 1.07 6.12 -23.81
N THR A 43 0.19 5.30 -23.25
CA THR A 43 -0.48 5.55 -21.97
C THR A 43 -0.12 4.49 -20.94
N LEU A 44 -0.13 4.88 -19.66
CA LEU A 44 0.09 3.99 -18.53
C LEU A 44 -1.11 4.00 -17.60
N GLU A 45 -1.44 2.83 -17.05
CA GLU A 45 -2.34 2.71 -15.90
C GLU A 45 -1.61 3.12 -14.62
N ALA A 46 -2.22 4.10 -13.90
CA ALA A 46 -1.65 4.69 -12.70
C ALA A 46 -2.60 4.62 -11.49
N SER A 47 -3.62 3.74 -11.52
CA SER A 47 -4.63 3.61 -10.48
C SER A 47 -5.05 2.15 -10.26
N GLY A 48 -5.76 1.87 -9.17
CA GLY A 48 -6.32 0.56 -8.86
C GLY A 48 -5.29 -0.57 -8.88
N ILE A 49 -5.70 -1.74 -9.33
CA ILE A 49 -4.88 -2.97 -9.30
C ILE A 49 -3.57 -2.84 -10.08
N ALA A 50 -3.55 -2.03 -11.12
CA ALA A 50 -2.36 -1.81 -11.94
C ALA A 50 -1.17 -1.19 -11.16
N VAL A 51 -1.45 -0.55 -10.04
CA VAL A 51 -0.44 0.01 -9.13
C VAL A 51 -0.49 -0.60 -7.72
N GLY A 52 -1.22 -1.70 -7.54
CA GLY A 52 -1.28 -2.44 -6.28
C GLY A 52 -2.29 -1.90 -5.27
N LEU A 53 -3.22 -1.04 -5.70
CA LEU A 53 -4.33 -0.50 -4.91
C LEU A 53 -5.63 -1.30 -5.17
N PRO A 54 -6.64 -1.21 -4.30
CA PRO A 54 -7.97 -1.75 -4.58
C PRO A 54 -8.55 -1.25 -5.91
N PHE A 55 -9.40 -2.07 -6.53
CA PHE A 55 -10.08 -1.70 -7.76
C PHE A 55 -10.83 -0.36 -7.62
N GLY A 56 -10.65 0.53 -8.59
CA GLY A 56 -11.27 1.86 -8.63
C GLY A 56 -10.66 2.90 -7.69
N GLN A 57 -9.66 2.54 -6.89
CA GLN A 57 -8.95 3.50 -6.05
C GLN A 57 -7.96 4.33 -6.88
N MET A 58 -8.00 5.64 -6.70
CA MET A 58 -7.08 6.58 -7.34
C MET A 58 -5.63 6.30 -6.93
N GLY A 59 -4.69 6.46 -7.85
CA GLY A 59 -3.27 6.45 -7.57
C GLY A 59 -2.85 7.63 -6.68
N ASN A 60 -1.63 7.57 -6.18
CA ASN A 60 -0.99 8.65 -5.44
C ASN A 60 0.51 8.61 -5.64
N SER A 61 1.20 9.70 -5.26
CA SER A 61 2.64 9.83 -5.52
C SER A 61 3.49 8.77 -4.80
N GLU A 62 3.10 8.33 -3.57
CA GLU A 62 3.83 7.30 -2.82
C GLU A 62 3.82 5.98 -3.60
N VAL A 63 2.63 5.52 -3.98
CA VAL A 63 2.43 4.27 -4.71
C VAL A 63 3.01 4.37 -6.13
N GLY A 64 2.80 5.50 -6.83
CA GLY A 64 3.30 5.72 -8.17
C GLY A 64 4.83 5.64 -8.23
N HIS A 65 5.53 6.40 -7.38
CA HIS A 65 7.00 6.38 -7.33
C HIS A 65 7.56 5.04 -6.86
N MET A 66 6.87 4.36 -5.93
CA MET A 66 7.28 3.02 -5.49
C MET A 66 7.20 2.00 -6.63
N ASN A 67 6.13 1.99 -7.42
CA ASN A 67 6.01 1.12 -8.58
C ASN A 67 7.06 1.43 -9.66
N LEU A 68 7.26 2.73 -9.95
CA LEU A 68 8.29 3.20 -10.87
C LEU A 68 9.68 2.71 -10.45
N GLY A 69 10.05 2.87 -9.18
CA GLY A 69 11.35 2.48 -8.68
C GLY A 69 11.54 0.98 -8.53
N ALA A 70 10.48 0.24 -8.17
CA ALA A 70 10.53 -1.21 -8.00
C ALA A 70 10.51 -1.99 -9.32
N GLY A 71 10.10 -1.37 -10.43
CA GLY A 71 9.98 -2.05 -11.73
C GLY A 71 8.97 -3.20 -11.73
N ARG A 72 7.97 -3.12 -10.86
CA ARG A 72 6.89 -4.10 -10.70
C ARG A 72 5.69 -3.48 -9.98
N VAL A 73 4.54 -4.16 -10.01
CA VAL A 73 3.41 -3.77 -9.16
C VAL A 73 3.72 -4.11 -7.71
N VAL A 74 3.68 -3.09 -6.85
CA VAL A 74 3.85 -3.23 -5.39
C VAL A 74 2.46 -3.21 -4.76
N TYR A 75 1.93 -4.40 -4.49
CA TYR A 75 0.60 -4.53 -3.92
C TYR A 75 0.54 -4.07 -2.47
N GLN A 76 -0.43 -3.22 -2.14
CA GLN A 76 -0.78 -2.94 -0.74
C GLN A 76 -1.30 -4.21 -0.04
N ASN A 77 -1.16 -4.28 1.28
CA ASN A 77 -1.46 -5.46 2.07
C ASN A 77 -2.86 -6.04 1.81
N LEU A 78 -3.89 -5.19 1.74
CA LEU A 78 -5.25 -5.64 1.42
C LEU A 78 -5.32 -6.36 0.08
N VAL A 79 -4.75 -5.76 -0.97
CA VAL A 79 -4.79 -6.33 -2.33
C VAL A 79 -3.93 -7.60 -2.41
N LYS A 80 -2.74 -7.58 -1.80
CA LYS A 80 -1.86 -8.74 -1.73
C LYS A 80 -2.54 -9.95 -1.10
N LEU A 81 -3.24 -9.73 0.01
CA LEU A 81 -4.00 -10.76 0.70
C LEU A 81 -5.23 -11.23 -0.09
N ASN A 82 -5.97 -10.29 -0.71
CA ASN A 82 -7.11 -10.65 -1.57
C ASN A 82 -6.65 -11.57 -2.71
N LEU A 83 -5.58 -11.19 -3.41
CA LEU A 83 -5.01 -12.00 -4.49
C LEU A 83 -4.52 -13.37 -3.99
N ALA A 84 -3.91 -13.44 -2.80
CA ALA A 84 -3.47 -14.70 -2.22
C ALA A 84 -4.65 -15.64 -1.90
N VAL A 85 -5.80 -15.09 -1.48
CA VAL A 85 -7.03 -15.85 -1.27
C VAL A 85 -7.65 -16.29 -2.60
N GLU A 86 -7.84 -15.36 -3.54
CA GLU A 86 -8.45 -15.61 -4.85
C GLU A 86 -7.67 -16.66 -5.67
N ASN A 87 -6.34 -16.60 -5.61
CA ASN A 87 -5.46 -17.55 -6.30
C ASN A 87 -5.19 -18.84 -5.50
N ALA A 88 -5.81 -19.02 -4.33
CA ALA A 88 -5.58 -20.15 -3.42
C ALA A 88 -4.08 -20.37 -3.07
N THR A 89 -3.33 -19.27 -2.90
CA THR A 89 -1.91 -19.28 -2.54
C THR A 89 -1.65 -18.97 -1.08
N LEU A 90 -2.62 -18.39 -0.35
CA LEU A 90 -2.46 -17.97 1.04
C LEU A 90 -1.98 -19.14 1.94
N GLY A 91 -2.58 -20.32 1.82
CA GLY A 91 -2.18 -21.50 2.58
C GLY A 91 -0.82 -22.09 2.20
N LYS A 92 -0.21 -21.63 1.09
CA LYS A 92 1.11 -22.05 0.61
C LYS A 92 2.23 -21.14 1.12
N GLU A 93 1.89 -20.03 1.77
CA GLU A 93 2.87 -19.17 2.40
C GLU A 93 3.66 -19.94 3.46
N ASN A 94 4.99 -19.85 3.39
CA ASN A 94 5.89 -20.67 4.19
C ASN A 94 5.61 -20.58 5.69
N VAL A 95 5.35 -19.35 6.19
CA VAL A 95 5.06 -19.11 7.61
C VAL A 95 3.74 -19.78 8.03
N ILE A 96 2.71 -19.76 7.19
CA ILE A 96 1.42 -20.41 7.44
C ILE A 96 1.59 -21.93 7.46
N THR A 97 2.26 -22.47 6.44
CA THR A 97 2.55 -23.92 6.35
C THR A 97 3.33 -24.43 7.56
N GLN A 98 4.38 -23.73 7.97
CA GLN A 98 5.18 -24.06 9.16
C GLN A 98 4.36 -24.00 10.46
N ALA A 99 3.46 -23.02 10.59
CA ALA A 99 2.60 -22.90 11.76
C ALA A 99 1.60 -24.06 11.85
N PHE A 100 1.01 -24.45 10.72
CA PHE A 100 0.09 -25.61 10.68
C PHE A 100 0.82 -26.91 10.90
N GLN A 101 2.02 -27.07 10.35
CA GLN A 101 2.89 -28.23 10.61
C GLN A 101 3.23 -28.34 12.10
N TYR A 102 3.63 -27.24 12.73
CA TYR A 102 3.90 -27.21 14.17
C TYR A 102 2.67 -27.64 14.98
N ALA A 103 1.48 -27.11 14.66
CA ALA A 103 0.25 -27.47 15.35
C ALA A 103 -0.08 -29.00 15.21
N ALA A 104 0.10 -29.56 14.01
CA ALA A 104 -0.14 -30.96 13.74
C ALA A 104 0.86 -31.87 14.49
N GLU A 105 2.15 -31.60 14.40
CA GLU A 105 3.22 -32.39 15.03
C GLU A 105 3.14 -32.38 16.55
N HIS A 106 2.82 -31.23 17.15
CA HIS A 106 2.76 -31.05 18.60
C HIS A 106 1.35 -31.22 19.18
N LYS A 107 0.36 -31.52 18.33
CA LYS A 107 -1.07 -31.66 18.73
C LYS A 107 -1.61 -30.45 19.46
N LYS A 108 -1.23 -29.25 18.99
CA LYS A 108 -1.61 -27.96 19.55
C LYS A 108 -2.80 -27.37 18.82
N LYS A 109 -3.49 -26.44 19.50
CA LYS A 109 -4.62 -25.72 18.92
C LYS A 109 -4.10 -24.60 18.02
N VAL A 110 -4.92 -24.26 17.02
CA VAL A 110 -4.74 -23.09 16.16
C VAL A 110 -5.86 -22.10 16.47
N HIS A 111 -5.49 -20.90 16.87
CA HIS A 111 -6.41 -19.81 17.19
C HIS A 111 -6.26 -18.69 16.18
N PHE A 112 -7.32 -18.36 15.45
CA PHE A 112 -7.40 -17.15 14.64
C PHE A 112 -8.03 -16.04 15.44
N ILE A 113 -7.33 -14.90 15.62
CA ILE A 113 -7.82 -13.72 16.34
C ILE A 113 -7.79 -12.52 15.40
N GLY A 114 -8.79 -11.66 15.45
CA GLY A 114 -8.82 -10.45 14.63
C GLY A 114 -10.20 -9.93 14.31
N LEU A 115 -10.25 -8.83 13.55
CA LEU A 115 -11.46 -8.11 13.22
C LEU A 115 -12.26 -8.85 12.13
N LEU A 116 -13.49 -9.23 12.46
CA LEU A 116 -14.45 -9.86 11.53
C LEU A 116 -15.24 -8.76 10.82
N SER A 117 -14.80 -8.38 9.64
CA SER A 117 -15.32 -7.22 8.89
C SER A 117 -15.07 -7.39 7.38
N ASP A 118 -15.90 -6.74 6.56
CA ASP A 118 -15.69 -6.56 5.12
C ASP A 118 -15.17 -5.15 4.77
N GLY A 119 -14.99 -4.27 5.75
CA GLY A 119 -14.56 -2.88 5.56
C GLY A 119 -13.15 -2.71 4.99
N GLY A 120 -12.29 -3.76 5.04
CA GLY A 120 -10.98 -3.76 4.38
C GLY A 120 -9.95 -2.77 4.96
N VAL A 121 -10.19 -2.20 6.16
CA VAL A 121 -9.28 -1.23 6.80
C VAL A 121 -8.21 -1.91 7.64
N HIS A 122 -8.58 -2.88 8.47
CA HIS A 122 -7.68 -3.63 9.35
C HIS A 122 -7.54 -5.08 8.96
N SER A 123 -8.60 -5.65 8.42
CA SER A 123 -8.76 -7.06 8.02
C SER A 123 -9.82 -7.18 6.95
N HIS A 124 -10.03 -8.39 6.46
CA HIS A 124 -11.18 -8.71 5.63
C HIS A 124 -11.64 -10.14 5.94
N ILE A 125 -12.97 -10.37 6.04
CA ILE A 125 -13.55 -11.68 6.37
C ILE A 125 -13.09 -12.80 5.41
N ASN A 126 -12.87 -12.47 4.13
CA ASN A 126 -12.37 -13.43 3.14
C ASN A 126 -10.96 -13.92 3.46
N HIS A 127 -10.11 -13.12 4.14
CA HIS A 127 -8.78 -13.57 4.56
C HIS A 127 -8.89 -14.64 5.65
N LEU A 128 -9.79 -14.44 6.63
CA LEU A 128 -10.06 -15.47 7.64
C LEU A 128 -10.63 -16.75 7.02
N LYS A 129 -11.60 -16.62 6.09
CA LYS A 129 -12.14 -17.77 5.35
C LYS A 129 -11.05 -18.51 4.57
N GLY A 130 -10.15 -17.77 3.90
CA GLY A 130 -9.00 -18.36 3.22
C GLY A 130 -8.07 -19.12 4.16
N LEU A 131 -7.82 -18.60 5.36
CA LEU A 131 -7.02 -19.28 6.40
C LEU A 131 -7.71 -20.54 6.93
N LEU A 132 -9.04 -20.51 7.14
CA LEU A 132 -9.81 -21.69 7.56
C LEU A 132 -9.82 -22.78 6.48
N THR A 133 -9.99 -22.38 5.21
CA THR A 133 -9.88 -23.31 4.07
C THR A 133 -8.50 -23.94 4.00
N ALA A 134 -7.43 -23.13 4.13
CA ALA A 134 -6.05 -23.62 4.14
C ALA A 134 -5.78 -24.59 5.32
N ALA A 135 -6.31 -24.30 6.51
CA ALA A 135 -6.21 -25.20 7.66
C ALA A 135 -6.94 -26.53 7.43
N HIS A 136 -8.11 -26.49 6.79
CA HIS A 136 -8.86 -27.68 6.39
C HIS A 136 -8.08 -28.52 5.38
N GLU A 137 -7.55 -27.92 4.32
CA GLU A 137 -6.75 -28.58 3.29
C GLU A 137 -5.46 -29.19 3.87
N PHE A 138 -4.89 -28.56 4.90
CA PHE A 138 -3.74 -29.08 5.64
C PHE A 138 -4.09 -30.28 6.54
N GLY A 139 -5.38 -30.51 6.81
CA GLY A 139 -5.87 -31.62 7.65
C GLY A 139 -6.12 -31.25 9.11
N LEU A 140 -6.11 -29.97 9.47
CA LEU A 140 -6.45 -29.49 10.81
C LEU A 140 -7.98 -29.35 10.93
N GLN A 141 -8.65 -30.35 11.50
CA GLN A 141 -10.12 -30.36 11.55
C GLN A 141 -10.68 -29.99 12.92
N ASP A 142 -10.19 -30.58 14.01
CA ASP A 142 -10.80 -30.47 15.35
C ASP A 142 -10.16 -29.39 16.26
N ASN A 143 -8.97 -28.95 15.95
CA ASN A 143 -8.16 -28.07 16.80
C ASN A 143 -8.03 -26.63 16.26
N VAL A 144 -8.99 -26.17 15.48
CA VAL A 144 -9.00 -24.81 14.92
C VAL A 144 -10.12 -23.99 15.56
N PHE A 145 -9.79 -22.81 16.05
CA PHE A 145 -10.70 -21.93 16.80
C PHE A 145 -10.60 -20.49 16.32
N VAL A 146 -11.71 -19.75 16.39
CA VAL A 146 -11.77 -18.34 16.05
C VAL A 146 -12.22 -17.52 17.25
N HIS A 147 -11.51 -16.44 17.52
CA HIS A 147 -11.86 -15.39 18.46
C HIS A 147 -12.14 -14.12 17.64
N ALA A 148 -13.41 -13.85 17.37
CA ALA A 148 -13.83 -12.79 16.48
C ALA A 148 -13.95 -11.46 17.22
N PHE A 149 -13.35 -10.39 16.66
CA PHE A 149 -13.60 -9.02 17.09
C PHE A 149 -14.62 -8.39 16.14
N THR A 150 -15.70 -7.80 16.68
CA THR A 150 -16.73 -7.15 15.86
C THR A 150 -16.37 -5.70 15.57
N ASP A 151 -16.78 -5.19 14.39
CA ASP A 151 -16.35 -3.89 13.86
C ASP A 151 -17.29 -2.74 14.26
N GLY A 152 -18.30 -2.46 13.49
CA GLY A 152 -19.26 -1.37 13.71
C GLY A 152 -18.69 0.04 13.60
N ARG A 153 -17.46 0.19 13.07
CA ARG A 153 -16.78 1.47 12.86
C ARG A 153 -16.38 1.69 11.41
N ASP A 154 -15.77 0.67 10.79
CA ASP A 154 -15.37 0.69 9.39
C ASP A 154 -16.44 0.06 8.49
N CYS A 155 -17.54 -0.43 9.07
CA CYS A 155 -18.74 -0.95 8.44
C CYS A 155 -19.98 -0.60 9.27
N ASP A 156 -21.18 -1.01 8.82
CA ASP A 156 -22.43 -0.74 9.51
C ASP A 156 -22.39 -1.24 10.97
N PRO A 157 -22.87 -0.44 11.96
CA PRO A 157 -22.80 -0.77 13.39
C PRO A 157 -23.53 -2.04 13.82
N HIS A 158 -24.37 -2.62 12.98
CA HIS A 158 -25.15 -3.84 13.25
C HIS A 158 -24.87 -4.97 12.23
N SER A 159 -23.73 -4.88 11.51
CA SER A 159 -23.32 -5.88 10.51
C SER A 159 -22.66 -7.13 11.12
N GLY A 160 -22.18 -7.05 12.37
CA GLY A 160 -21.40 -8.10 13.02
C GLY A 160 -22.14 -9.42 13.12
N LYS A 161 -23.45 -9.43 13.40
CA LYS A 161 -24.26 -10.66 13.39
C LYS A 161 -24.18 -11.35 12.03
N LYS A 162 -24.39 -10.62 10.94
CA LYS A 162 -24.30 -11.14 9.57
C LYS A 162 -22.92 -11.75 9.28
N PHE A 163 -21.84 -11.08 9.69
CA PHE A 163 -20.50 -11.61 9.51
C PHE A 163 -20.25 -12.88 10.34
N VAL A 164 -20.79 -12.97 11.56
CA VAL A 164 -20.72 -14.17 12.36
C VAL A 164 -21.50 -15.32 11.70
N GLU A 165 -22.71 -15.08 11.17
CA GLU A 165 -23.48 -16.08 10.40
C GLU A 165 -22.69 -16.58 9.20
N GLU A 166 -22.14 -15.66 8.40
CA GLU A 166 -21.32 -15.97 7.22
C GLU A 166 -20.06 -16.79 7.58
N LEU A 167 -19.42 -16.48 8.70
CA LEU A 167 -18.28 -17.24 9.22
C LEU A 167 -18.70 -18.65 9.65
N LEU A 168 -19.79 -18.79 10.40
CA LEU A 168 -20.32 -20.09 10.84
C LEU A 168 -20.70 -20.97 9.65
N ASP A 169 -21.28 -20.41 8.60
CA ASP A 169 -21.59 -21.14 7.36
C ASP A 169 -20.33 -21.60 6.64
N HIS A 170 -19.30 -20.77 6.57
CA HIS A 170 -18.01 -21.15 5.99
C HIS A 170 -17.32 -22.28 6.80
N MET A 171 -17.40 -22.24 8.12
CA MET A 171 -16.87 -23.30 8.99
C MET A 171 -17.50 -24.68 8.75
N LYS A 172 -18.76 -24.75 8.28
CA LYS A 172 -19.44 -26.02 7.95
C LYS A 172 -18.82 -26.71 6.74
N ILE A 173 -18.26 -25.95 5.82
CA ILE A 173 -17.65 -26.47 4.57
C ILE A 173 -16.11 -26.50 4.61
N SER A 174 -15.51 -25.93 5.64
CA SER A 174 -14.07 -25.92 5.87
C SER A 174 -13.73 -26.54 7.23
N THR A 175 -13.20 -25.74 8.14
CA THR A 175 -12.87 -26.14 9.52
C THR A 175 -13.05 -24.99 10.48
N GLY A 176 -12.95 -25.29 11.77
CA GLY A 176 -12.93 -24.29 12.83
C GLY A 176 -14.21 -24.26 13.66
N LYS A 177 -14.09 -23.69 14.86
CA LYS A 177 -15.18 -23.46 15.81
C LYS A 177 -15.06 -22.05 16.35
N LEU A 178 -16.15 -21.30 16.40
CA LEU A 178 -16.16 -19.98 17.02
C LEU A 178 -16.05 -20.17 18.55
N ALA A 179 -15.04 -19.55 19.15
CA ALA A 179 -14.77 -19.66 20.58
C ALA A 179 -15.22 -18.44 21.37
N THR A 180 -14.99 -17.23 20.85
CA THR A 180 -15.37 -15.98 21.52
C THR A 180 -15.74 -14.88 20.54
N VAL A 181 -16.57 -13.93 21.00
CA VAL A 181 -16.89 -12.69 20.29
C VAL A 181 -16.71 -11.51 21.24
N ILE A 182 -16.11 -10.41 20.78
CA ILE A 182 -15.93 -9.18 21.53
C ILE A 182 -15.81 -7.98 20.61
N GLY A 183 -16.32 -6.82 20.98
CA GLY A 183 -16.20 -5.59 20.22
C GLY A 183 -14.77 -5.05 20.14
N ARG A 184 -14.44 -4.46 18.98
CA ARG A 184 -13.11 -3.89 18.70
C ARG A 184 -12.70 -2.78 19.68
N TYR A 185 -13.63 -2.10 20.32
CA TYR A 185 -13.37 -1.10 21.35
C TYR A 185 -12.49 -1.64 22.48
N TYR A 186 -12.63 -2.93 22.77
CA TYR A 186 -11.85 -3.63 23.81
C TYR A 186 -10.61 -4.33 23.22
N ALA A 187 -10.80 -5.09 22.15
CA ALA A 187 -9.77 -5.95 21.59
C ALA A 187 -8.73 -5.24 20.72
N MET A 188 -9.04 -4.02 20.27
CA MET A 188 -8.23 -3.28 19.30
C MET A 188 -7.94 -1.86 19.81
N ASP A 189 -7.64 -1.70 21.09
CA ASP A 189 -7.12 -0.45 21.63
C ASP A 189 -5.74 -0.14 21.04
N ARG A 190 -5.37 1.14 21.02
CA ARG A 190 -4.04 1.62 20.59
C ARG A 190 -3.52 2.77 21.46
N ASP A 191 -4.24 3.09 22.54
CA ASP A 191 -3.99 4.23 23.41
C ASP A 191 -3.52 3.77 24.80
N LYS A 192 -3.06 2.48 24.91
CA LYS A 192 -2.56 1.84 26.14
C LYS A 192 -3.60 1.81 27.28
N ARG A 193 -4.86 1.61 26.91
CA ARG A 193 -5.95 1.42 27.87
C ARG A 193 -6.05 -0.06 28.22
N TRP A 194 -5.10 -0.51 29.03
CA TRP A 194 -4.91 -1.92 29.36
C TRP A 194 -6.13 -2.55 30.03
N GLU A 195 -6.97 -1.77 30.72
CA GLU A 195 -8.25 -2.20 31.27
C GLU A 195 -9.24 -2.67 30.20
N ARG A 196 -9.15 -2.15 28.97
CA ARG A 196 -9.95 -2.62 27.83
C ARG A 196 -9.36 -3.90 27.25
N VAL A 197 -8.06 -3.88 26.99
CA VAL A 197 -7.32 -5.03 26.43
C VAL A 197 -7.45 -6.23 27.37
N LYS A 198 -7.51 -6.01 28.69
CA LYS A 198 -7.77 -7.04 29.70
C LYS A 198 -9.05 -7.84 29.43
N LEU A 199 -10.13 -7.19 28.99
CA LEU A 199 -11.38 -7.89 28.70
C LEU A 199 -11.22 -8.83 27.49
N ALA A 200 -10.46 -8.42 26.48
CA ALA A 200 -10.14 -9.26 25.32
C ALA A 200 -9.19 -10.41 25.70
N TYR A 201 -8.19 -10.13 26.52
CA TYR A 201 -7.30 -11.15 27.07
C TYR A 201 -8.09 -12.19 27.87
N ASP A 202 -8.94 -11.74 28.80
CA ASP A 202 -9.69 -12.64 29.68
C ASP A 202 -10.67 -13.54 28.93
N VAL A 203 -11.34 -13.03 27.92
CA VAL A 203 -12.28 -13.84 27.15
C VAL A 203 -11.57 -14.95 26.37
N MET A 204 -10.36 -14.64 25.84
CA MET A 204 -9.59 -15.59 25.03
C MET A 204 -8.75 -16.57 25.87
N VAL A 205 -8.13 -16.10 26.95
CA VAL A 205 -7.18 -16.90 27.76
C VAL A 205 -7.88 -17.54 28.96
N ASN A 206 -8.71 -16.76 29.68
CA ASN A 206 -9.34 -17.22 30.91
C ASN A 206 -10.76 -17.76 30.70
N GLY A 207 -11.39 -17.48 29.55
CA GLY A 207 -12.79 -17.88 29.27
C GLY A 207 -13.79 -17.07 30.12
N ILE A 208 -13.44 -15.81 30.44
CA ILE A 208 -14.27 -14.89 31.24
C ILE A 208 -15.07 -13.98 30.31
N GLY A 209 -16.39 -14.06 30.37
CA GLY A 209 -17.31 -13.29 29.58
C GLY A 209 -18.73 -13.81 29.76
N GLU A 210 -19.68 -13.23 29.04
CA GLU A 210 -21.04 -13.74 28.94
C GLU A 210 -21.01 -15.12 28.27
N GLN A 211 -21.54 -16.14 28.93
CA GLN A 211 -21.54 -17.51 28.44
C GLN A 211 -22.78 -17.76 27.58
N THR A 212 -22.57 -18.33 26.40
CA THR A 212 -23.68 -18.58 25.47
C THR A 212 -23.50 -19.89 24.69
N HIS A 213 -24.63 -20.57 24.43
CA HIS A 213 -24.73 -21.65 23.46
C HIS A 213 -25.22 -21.18 22.10
N ASP A 214 -25.78 -19.97 22.02
CA ASP A 214 -26.29 -19.35 20.79
C ASP A 214 -25.79 -17.91 20.69
N ILE A 215 -24.67 -17.77 20.00
CA ILE A 215 -23.98 -16.47 19.86
C ILE A 215 -24.82 -15.44 19.08
N LEU A 216 -25.60 -15.90 18.09
CA LEU A 216 -26.42 -15.01 17.27
C LEU A 216 -27.54 -14.36 18.10
N THR A 217 -28.19 -15.17 18.95
CA THR A 217 -29.19 -14.66 19.90
C THR A 217 -28.56 -13.70 20.92
N SER A 218 -27.34 -13.97 21.41
CA SER A 218 -26.67 -13.07 22.36
C SER A 218 -26.31 -11.71 21.70
N ILE A 219 -25.91 -11.72 20.45
CA ILE A 219 -25.67 -10.48 19.68
C ILE A 219 -26.98 -9.69 19.51
N ASP A 220 -28.08 -10.35 19.14
CA ASP A 220 -29.40 -9.69 19.04
C ASP A 220 -29.84 -9.07 20.37
N GLN A 221 -29.62 -9.74 21.48
CA GLN A 221 -29.91 -9.21 22.81
C GLN A 221 -29.10 -7.95 23.10
N SER A 222 -27.82 -7.92 22.72
CA SER A 222 -26.99 -6.74 22.84
C SER A 222 -27.52 -5.57 22.03
N TYR A 223 -27.89 -5.81 20.75
CA TYR A 223 -28.50 -4.79 19.89
C TYR A 223 -29.81 -4.24 20.46
N ASN A 224 -30.65 -5.10 21.02
CA ASN A 224 -31.91 -4.70 21.66
C ASN A 224 -31.69 -3.82 22.89
N THR A 225 -30.51 -3.85 23.51
CA THR A 225 -30.14 -2.94 24.62
C THR A 225 -29.38 -1.70 24.16
N GLY A 226 -29.24 -1.49 22.83
CA GLY A 226 -28.53 -0.34 22.25
C GLY A 226 -26.99 -0.50 22.20
N ILE A 227 -26.47 -1.71 22.44
CA ILE A 227 -25.04 -1.99 22.31
C ILE A 227 -24.77 -2.48 20.89
N THR A 228 -24.00 -1.72 20.12
CA THR A 228 -23.61 -2.02 18.73
C THR A 228 -22.32 -2.85 18.68
N ASP A 229 -21.95 -3.28 17.48
CA ASP A 229 -20.78 -4.15 17.21
C ASP A 229 -19.49 -3.67 17.86
N GLU A 230 -19.18 -2.37 17.74
CA GLU A 230 -17.94 -1.80 18.29
C GLU A 230 -17.80 -2.05 19.80
N PHE A 231 -18.95 -2.09 20.52
CA PHE A 231 -19.00 -2.13 21.97
C PHE A 231 -19.53 -3.46 22.54
N LEU A 232 -19.67 -4.51 21.72
CA LEU A 232 -20.12 -5.83 22.20
C LEU A 232 -19.22 -6.31 23.35
N LYS A 233 -19.88 -6.65 24.45
CA LYS A 233 -19.16 -7.19 25.64
C LYS A 233 -18.58 -8.57 25.34
N PRO A 234 -17.54 -9.01 26.08
CA PRO A 234 -16.96 -10.33 25.89
C PRO A 234 -17.99 -11.45 25.99
N MET A 235 -18.10 -12.29 24.97
CA MET A 235 -18.99 -13.46 24.90
C MET A 235 -18.15 -14.72 24.70
N VAL A 236 -18.43 -15.76 25.47
CA VAL A 236 -17.76 -17.07 25.41
C VAL A 236 -18.73 -18.11 24.87
N CYS A 237 -18.41 -18.70 23.74
CA CYS A 237 -19.19 -19.81 23.19
C CYS A 237 -18.95 -21.09 23.99
N LEU A 238 -20.02 -21.80 24.34
CA LEU A 238 -19.97 -23.01 25.14
C LEU A 238 -20.17 -24.29 24.30
N LYS A 239 -19.50 -25.35 24.74
CA LYS A 239 -19.81 -26.73 24.34
C LYS A 239 -21.10 -27.21 25.03
N GLU A 240 -21.67 -28.30 24.54
CA GLU A 240 -22.80 -28.95 25.23
C GLU A 240 -22.51 -29.29 26.71
N SER A 241 -21.22 -29.50 27.05
CA SER A 241 -20.77 -29.75 28.43
C SER A 241 -20.69 -28.48 29.32
N ASN A 242 -21.19 -27.34 28.86
CA ASN A 242 -21.08 -26.05 29.54
C ASN A 242 -19.65 -25.56 29.80
N LEU A 243 -18.67 -26.09 29.07
CA LEU A 243 -17.30 -25.61 29.09
C LEU A 243 -17.04 -24.69 27.88
N PRO A 244 -16.13 -23.70 27.97
CA PRO A 244 -15.72 -22.91 26.82
C PRO A 244 -15.33 -23.80 25.62
N VAL A 245 -15.69 -23.38 24.41
CA VAL A 245 -15.31 -24.08 23.16
C VAL A 245 -13.79 -24.23 23.10
N ALA A 246 -13.05 -23.15 23.36
CA ALA A 246 -11.61 -23.18 23.50
C ALA A 246 -11.10 -21.98 24.32
N LYS A 247 -9.89 -22.14 24.86
CA LYS A 247 -9.06 -21.10 25.45
C LYS A 247 -7.67 -21.18 24.85
N ILE A 248 -6.98 -20.03 24.73
CA ILE A 248 -5.59 -19.98 24.33
C ILE A 248 -4.72 -20.44 25.50
N GLU A 249 -3.83 -21.39 25.24
CA GLU A 249 -2.93 -21.99 26.24
C GLU A 249 -1.48 -21.95 25.73
N ASN A 250 -0.52 -22.22 26.61
CA ASN A 250 0.89 -22.28 26.22
C ASN A 250 1.13 -23.31 25.08
N ASP A 251 2.02 -22.93 24.19
CA ASP A 251 2.44 -23.66 23.01
C ASP A 251 1.36 -23.78 21.90
N ASP A 252 0.20 -23.14 22.09
CA ASP A 252 -0.77 -23.04 21.00
C ASP A 252 -0.27 -22.12 19.88
N VAL A 253 -0.80 -22.32 18.68
CA VAL A 253 -0.57 -21.43 17.54
C VAL A 253 -1.63 -20.33 17.56
N VAL A 254 -1.20 -19.09 17.50
CA VAL A 254 -2.11 -17.92 17.42
C VAL A 254 -1.80 -17.12 16.15
N PHE A 255 -2.79 -16.96 15.28
CA PHE A 255 -2.74 -16.06 14.12
C PHE A 255 -3.55 -14.80 14.40
N CYS A 256 -2.90 -13.65 14.48
CA CYS A 256 -3.60 -12.38 14.36
C CYS A 256 -3.74 -12.02 12.88
N PHE A 257 -4.95 -12.16 12.31
CA PHE A 257 -5.16 -12.00 10.87
C PHE A 257 -5.40 -10.56 10.41
N ASN A 258 -5.32 -9.58 11.30
CA ASN A 258 -5.29 -8.18 10.89
C ASN A 258 -4.02 -7.88 10.09
N PHE A 259 -4.14 -7.19 8.95
CA PHE A 259 -2.98 -6.77 8.16
C PHE A 259 -2.53 -5.34 8.47
N ARG A 260 -3.38 -4.49 9.07
CA ARG A 260 -2.99 -3.18 9.57
C ARG A 260 -2.47 -3.30 11.00
N THR A 261 -1.32 -2.68 11.25
CA THR A 261 -0.47 -2.94 12.42
C THR A 261 -0.92 -2.28 13.71
N ASP A 262 -1.40 -1.01 13.63
CA ASP A 262 -1.56 -0.10 14.78
C ASP A 262 -2.45 -0.64 15.92
N ARG A 263 -3.54 -1.34 15.57
CA ARG A 263 -4.51 -1.86 16.53
C ARG A 263 -4.34 -3.35 16.88
N GLY A 264 -3.39 -4.02 16.25
CA GLY A 264 -2.99 -5.40 16.59
C GLY A 264 -1.86 -5.47 17.61
N ARG A 265 -1.17 -4.35 17.87
CA ARG A 265 0.04 -4.31 18.72
C ARG A 265 -0.25 -4.70 20.16
N GLU A 266 -1.19 -4.03 20.81
CA GLU A 266 -1.44 -4.20 22.24
C GLU A 266 -1.91 -5.59 22.61
N ILE A 267 -2.80 -6.19 21.82
CA ILE A 267 -3.23 -7.57 22.06
C ILE A 267 -2.09 -8.57 21.81
N THR A 268 -1.24 -8.32 20.82
CA THR A 268 -0.04 -9.14 20.55
C THR A 268 0.94 -9.01 21.73
N GLU A 269 1.15 -7.79 22.23
CA GLU A 269 2.05 -7.51 23.35
C GLU A 269 1.61 -8.25 24.61
N THR A 270 0.31 -8.21 24.95
CA THR A 270 -0.22 -8.88 26.15
C THR A 270 -0.23 -10.40 26.06
N LEU A 271 -0.45 -10.94 24.85
CA LEU A 271 -0.49 -12.40 24.66
C LEU A 271 0.91 -13.02 24.58
N SER A 272 1.92 -12.29 24.04
CA SER A 272 3.17 -12.94 23.65
C SER A 272 4.46 -12.25 24.05
N GLN A 273 4.44 -11.00 24.56
CA GLN A 273 5.69 -10.23 24.75
C GLN A 273 6.06 -9.98 26.20
N LYS A 274 5.11 -9.54 27.04
CA LYS A 274 5.40 -9.20 28.44
C LYS A 274 4.19 -9.34 29.35
N ASP A 275 4.46 -9.42 30.65
CA ASP A 275 3.45 -9.45 31.71
C ASP A 275 2.93 -8.05 32.02
N PHE A 276 1.67 -7.98 32.43
CA PHE A 276 1.01 -6.80 32.97
C PHE A 276 0.35 -7.17 34.31
N PRO A 277 1.15 -7.34 35.39
CA PRO A 277 0.67 -7.85 36.68
C PRO A 277 -0.37 -6.95 37.31
N GLU A 278 -0.30 -5.63 37.12
CA GLU A 278 -1.28 -4.67 37.61
C GLU A 278 -2.69 -4.87 37.02
N TYR A 279 -2.77 -5.54 35.85
CA TYR A 279 -4.03 -5.93 35.21
C TYR A 279 -4.28 -7.44 35.27
N GLY A 280 -3.40 -8.21 35.89
CA GLY A 280 -3.52 -9.66 36.01
C GLY A 280 -3.44 -10.37 34.63
N MET A 281 -2.62 -9.87 33.72
CA MET A 281 -2.33 -10.49 32.44
C MET A 281 -0.87 -10.98 32.43
N SER A 282 -0.66 -12.21 31.98
CA SER A 282 0.66 -12.80 31.79
C SER A 282 0.80 -13.27 30.35
N HIS A 283 1.94 -12.99 29.74
CA HIS A 283 2.22 -13.51 28.40
C HIS A 283 2.30 -15.04 28.39
N LEU A 284 1.97 -15.61 27.26
CA LEU A 284 2.01 -17.05 27.03
C LEU A 284 3.17 -17.38 26.08
N ASN A 285 3.73 -18.59 26.25
CA ASN A 285 4.65 -19.13 25.28
C ASN A 285 3.85 -19.63 24.08
N LEU A 286 3.76 -18.84 23.02
CA LEU A 286 2.92 -19.08 21.84
C LEU A 286 3.76 -19.22 20.56
N TYR A 287 3.30 -20.03 19.62
CA TYR A 287 3.70 -19.90 18.23
C TYR A 287 2.85 -18.78 17.61
N TYR A 288 3.35 -17.54 17.74
CA TYR A 288 2.57 -16.35 17.37
C TYR A 288 2.85 -15.92 15.93
N VAL A 289 1.79 -15.71 15.14
CA VAL A 289 1.85 -15.32 13.73
C VAL A 289 1.04 -14.05 13.51
N THR A 290 1.59 -13.11 12.76
CA THR A 290 0.90 -11.91 12.28
C THR A 290 0.93 -11.85 10.77
N MET A 291 -0.04 -11.21 10.15
CA MET A 291 -0.06 -11.06 8.69
C MET A 291 1.03 -10.12 8.21
N THR A 292 1.32 -9.07 8.96
CA THR A 292 2.34 -8.05 8.68
C THR A 292 3.18 -7.80 9.93
N ASN A 293 4.29 -7.09 9.80
CA ASN A 293 5.15 -6.74 10.92
C ASN A 293 4.50 -5.64 11.77
N TYR A 294 4.01 -5.97 12.98
CA TYR A 294 3.34 -5.01 13.86
C TYR A 294 4.32 -4.13 14.64
N ASP A 295 5.46 -4.69 15.01
CA ASP A 295 6.52 -3.97 15.70
C ASP A 295 7.86 -4.69 15.52
N LYS A 296 8.89 -3.94 15.12
CA LYS A 296 10.25 -4.48 14.89
C LYS A 296 10.91 -5.03 16.15
N ASP A 297 10.44 -4.60 17.33
CA ASP A 297 10.99 -4.99 18.60
C ASP A 297 10.31 -6.25 19.18
N PHE A 298 9.23 -6.74 18.58
CA PHE A 298 8.55 -7.96 19.00
C PHE A 298 9.44 -9.19 18.75
N LYS A 299 9.51 -10.05 19.76
CA LYS A 299 10.32 -11.27 19.74
C LYS A 299 9.43 -12.49 19.48
N ASN A 300 9.98 -13.46 18.73
CA ASN A 300 9.33 -14.73 18.46
C ASN A 300 7.97 -14.63 17.71
N VAL A 301 7.67 -13.49 17.09
CA VAL A 301 6.53 -13.31 16.21
C VAL A 301 6.95 -13.68 14.78
N LYS A 302 6.18 -14.56 14.14
CA LYS A 302 6.35 -14.94 12.74
C LYS A 302 5.47 -14.04 11.88
N VAL A 303 6.03 -13.45 10.85
CA VAL A 303 5.34 -12.51 9.96
C VAL A 303 5.11 -13.18 8.61
N VAL A 304 3.86 -13.23 8.14
CA VAL A 304 3.52 -13.86 6.85
C VAL A 304 4.02 -13.01 5.68
N PHE A 305 3.69 -11.71 5.70
CA PHE A 305 4.11 -10.74 4.69
C PHE A 305 4.97 -9.69 5.37
N ASP A 306 6.27 -9.94 5.42
CA ASP A 306 7.22 -8.97 5.94
C ASP A 306 7.49 -7.92 4.86
N GLU A 307 7.11 -6.68 5.12
CA GLU A 307 7.43 -5.53 4.29
C GLU A 307 8.85 -5.03 4.63
N SER A 308 9.83 -5.84 4.30
CA SER A 308 11.20 -5.37 4.24
C SER A 308 11.35 -4.36 3.10
N VAL A 309 12.36 -3.48 3.18
CA VAL A 309 12.81 -2.63 2.07
C VAL A 309 12.81 -3.45 0.78
N LEU A 310 12.14 -2.94 -0.25
CA LEU A 310 12.05 -3.63 -1.53
C LEU A 310 13.45 -3.82 -2.11
N GLN A 311 13.73 -5.03 -2.54
CA GLN A 311 15.00 -5.37 -3.16
C GLN A 311 14.94 -5.21 -4.68
N GLU A 312 16.11 -5.08 -5.31
CA GLU A 312 16.28 -4.95 -6.75
C GLU A 312 15.49 -3.78 -7.34
N THR A 313 15.44 -2.66 -6.60
CA THR A 313 14.88 -1.40 -7.12
C THR A 313 15.84 -0.79 -8.15
N MET A 314 15.34 0.15 -8.95
CA MET A 314 16.14 0.86 -9.97
C MET A 314 17.46 1.38 -9.41
N GLY A 315 17.42 2.02 -8.22
CA GLY A 315 18.62 2.55 -7.56
C GLY A 315 19.63 1.48 -7.20
N GLU A 316 19.19 0.34 -6.70
CA GLU A 316 20.05 -0.79 -6.35
C GLU A 316 20.66 -1.45 -7.60
N VAL A 317 19.89 -1.60 -8.67
CA VAL A 317 20.36 -2.14 -9.95
C VAL A 317 21.44 -1.24 -10.56
N LEU A 318 21.25 0.08 -10.50
CA LEU A 318 22.25 1.04 -10.95
C LEU A 318 23.53 0.95 -10.11
N GLU A 319 23.44 0.90 -8.79
CA GLU A 319 24.57 0.70 -7.87
C GLU A 319 25.36 -0.58 -8.21
N LYS A 320 24.66 -1.72 -8.34
CA LYS A 320 25.26 -3.02 -8.70
C LYS A 320 26.00 -3.00 -10.04
N ASN A 321 25.58 -2.13 -10.96
CA ASN A 321 26.19 -1.95 -12.27
C ASN A 321 27.23 -0.81 -12.32
N GLY A 322 27.58 -0.22 -11.17
CA GLY A 322 28.55 0.88 -11.07
C GLY A 322 28.09 2.15 -11.78
N ARG A 323 26.77 2.39 -11.85
CA ARG A 323 26.18 3.56 -12.49
C ARG A 323 25.95 4.69 -11.49
N THR A 324 26.19 5.92 -11.95
CA THR A 324 25.89 7.12 -11.18
C THR A 324 24.44 7.56 -11.40
N GLN A 325 23.83 8.12 -10.33
CA GLN A 325 22.43 8.52 -10.38
C GLN A 325 22.17 9.81 -9.59
N ILE A 326 21.19 10.61 -10.07
CA ILE A 326 20.73 11.82 -9.41
C ILE A 326 19.23 11.71 -9.15
N ARG A 327 18.81 12.15 -7.94
CA ARG A 327 17.42 12.36 -7.55
C ARG A 327 17.21 13.87 -7.38
N VAL A 328 16.20 14.44 -8.02
CA VAL A 328 15.92 15.86 -7.90
C VAL A 328 14.43 16.13 -7.80
N ALA A 329 14.03 16.87 -6.78
CA ALA A 329 12.67 17.36 -6.57
C ALA A 329 12.66 18.53 -5.59
N GLU A 330 11.52 19.19 -5.50
CA GLU A 330 11.27 20.11 -4.39
C GLU A 330 10.78 19.40 -3.12
N THR A 331 10.75 20.12 -1.98
CA THR A 331 10.50 19.54 -0.64
C THR A 331 9.29 18.63 -0.59
N GLU A 332 8.17 19.02 -1.22
CA GLU A 332 6.90 18.25 -1.22
C GLU A 332 7.04 16.86 -1.87
N LYS A 333 7.91 16.73 -2.86
CA LYS A 333 8.09 15.49 -3.63
C LYS A 333 9.47 14.85 -3.45
N TYR A 334 10.31 15.42 -2.58
CA TYR A 334 11.63 14.85 -2.30
C TYR A 334 11.57 13.41 -1.73
N PRO A 335 10.70 13.08 -0.76
CA PRO A 335 10.55 11.71 -0.31
C PRO A 335 10.12 10.75 -1.43
N HIS A 336 9.36 11.24 -2.42
CA HIS A 336 8.85 10.42 -3.51
C HIS A 336 9.97 9.95 -4.45
N VAL A 337 10.85 10.84 -4.87
CA VAL A 337 12.00 10.47 -5.72
C VAL A 337 13.15 9.80 -4.93
N THR A 338 13.14 9.83 -3.60
CA THR A 338 14.14 9.20 -2.73
C THR A 338 13.60 7.96 -2.05
N PHE A 339 12.94 8.09 -0.91
CA PHE A 339 12.46 6.99 -0.07
C PHE A 339 11.53 6.02 -0.82
N PHE A 340 10.44 6.55 -1.42
CA PHE A 340 9.45 5.70 -2.10
C PHE A 340 10.01 5.08 -3.39
N PHE A 341 10.71 5.85 -4.21
CA PHE A 341 11.36 5.33 -5.42
C PHE A 341 12.45 4.30 -5.10
N SER A 342 13.09 4.41 -3.94
CA SER A 342 14.09 3.45 -3.45
C SER A 342 13.46 2.27 -2.67
N GLY A 343 12.13 2.10 -2.75
CA GLY A 343 11.44 0.97 -2.13
C GLY A 343 11.46 0.95 -0.60
N GLY A 344 11.47 2.13 0.03
CA GLY A 344 11.51 2.29 1.49
C GLY A 344 12.92 2.42 2.08
N ARG A 345 13.94 2.56 1.24
CA ARG A 345 15.33 2.78 1.69
C ARG A 345 15.60 4.27 1.89
N GLU A 346 16.03 4.65 3.10
CA GLU A 346 16.44 6.02 3.45
C GLU A 346 17.84 6.38 2.97
N ALA A 347 18.77 5.45 3.11
CA ALA A 347 20.19 5.67 2.77
C ALA A 347 20.41 5.77 1.26
N GLU A 348 21.25 6.70 0.85
CA GLU A 348 21.69 6.81 -0.54
C GLU A 348 22.39 5.51 -1.03
N PHE A 349 22.23 5.23 -2.31
CA PHE A 349 23.01 4.19 -2.98
C PHE A 349 24.42 4.69 -3.30
N GLN A 350 25.38 3.80 -3.46
CA GLN A 350 26.70 4.20 -3.93
C GLN A 350 26.58 4.82 -5.34
N GLY A 351 27.10 6.04 -5.51
CA GLY A 351 26.98 6.78 -6.75
C GLY A 351 25.67 7.57 -6.90
N GLU A 352 24.82 7.58 -5.87
CA GLU A 352 23.63 8.43 -5.81
C GLU A 352 23.97 9.83 -5.25
N ARG A 353 23.39 10.84 -5.85
CA ARG A 353 23.37 12.22 -5.33
C ARG A 353 21.96 12.75 -5.31
N ARG A 354 21.62 13.53 -4.30
CA ARG A 354 20.29 14.09 -4.09
C ARG A 354 20.31 15.61 -4.14
N LEU A 355 19.50 16.18 -5.00
CA LEU A 355 19.36 17.63 -5.20
C LEU A 355 17.98 18.06 -4.71
N LEU A 356 17.93 18.64 -3.52
CA LEU A 356 16.71 19.20 -2.94
C LEU A 356 16.57 20.66 -3.34
N CYS A 357 15.39 21.06 -3.84
CA CYS A 357 14.96 22.43 -4.00
C CYS A 357 13.91 22.75 -2.93
N PRO A 358 14.09 23.77 -2.07
CA PRO A 358 13.06 24.09 -1.08
C PRO A 358 11.77 24.53 -1.74
N SER A 359 10.63 23.96 -1.36
CA SER A 359 9.32 24.45 -1.78
C SER A 359 9.05 25.84 -1.18
N PRO A 360 8.25 26.70 -1.85
CA PRO A 360 7.92 28.03 -1.35
C PRO A 360 7.26 27.99 0.02
N LYS A 361 7.74 28.83 0.94
CA LYS A 361 7.18 29.02 2.29
C LYS A 361 6.56 30.39 2.51
N ASP A 362 6.60 31.21 1.49
CA ASP A 362 6.15 32.60 1.47
C ASP A 362 4.67 32.74 1.08
N VAL A 363 4.01 31.65 0.76
CA VAL A 363 2.58 31.56 0.40
C VAL A 363 1.85 30.56 1.27
N PRO A 364 0.55 30.78 1.59
CA PRO A 364 -0.23 29.84 2.40
C PRO A 364 -0.60 28.55 1.65
N THR A 365 -0.84 28.68 0.34
CA THR A 365 -1.18 27.57 -0.57
C THR A 365 -0.56 27.84 -1.94
N TYR A 366 -0.33 26.80 -2.74
CA TYR A 366 0.44 26.90 -3.98
C TYR A 366 -0.33 27.50 -5.17
N ASP A 367 -1.62 27.73 -5.05
CA ASP A 367 -2.39 28.50 -6.04
C ASP A 367 -1.95 29.97 -6.11
N PHE A 368 -1.36 30.51 -5.03
CA PHE A 368 -0.74 31.85 -5.03
C PHE A 368 0.64 31.91 -5.70
N LYS A 369 1.26 30.73 -5.92
CA LYS A 369 2.58 30.59 -6.55
C LYS A 369 2.66 29.29 -7.37
N PRO A 370 1.91 29.20 -8.49
CA PRO A 370 1.80 27.95 -9.26
C PRO A 370 3.12 27.44 -9.85
N GLU A 371 4.11 28.32 -10.04
CA GLU A 371 5.45 27.95 -10.44
C GLU A 371 6.20 27.12 -9.39
N MET A 372 5.81 27.23 -8.13
CA MET A 372 6.46 26.54 -7.00
C MET A 372 8.00 26.63 -7.10
N SER A 373 8.71 25.51 -7.16
CA SER A 373 10.18 25.50 -7.35
C SER A 373 10.62 24.87 -8.68
N ALA A 374 9.73 24.84 -9.69
CA ALA A 374 10.05 24.22 -10.98
C ALA A 374 11.25 24.87 -11.69
N TYR A 375 11.35 26.20 -11.62
CA TYR A 375 12.50 26.92 -12.19
C TYR A 375 13.81 26.60 -11.47
N ASP A 376 13.79 26.53 -10.13
CA ASP A 376 14.98 26.17 -9.31
C ASP A 376 15.45 24.74 -9.60
N ILE A 377 14.53 23.81 -9.77
CA ILE A 377 14.82 22.41 -10.18
C ILE A 377 15.51 22.45 -11.54
N THR A 378 14.96 23.19 -12.50
CA THR A 378 15.49 23.31 -13.85
C THR A 378 16.91 23.88 -13.84
N GLU A 379 17.13 24.98 -13.11
CA GLU A 379 18.45 25.62 -13.01
C GLU A 379 19.50 24.72 -12.34
N LYS A 380 19.11 23.91 -11.36
CA LYS A 380 20.01 22.96 -10.69
C LYS A 380 20.38 21.75 -11.54
N ILE A 381 19.45 21.25 -12.35
CA ILE A 381 19.69 20.01 -13.09
C ILE A 381 20.39 20.24 -14.43
N LEU A 382 20.19 21.38 -15.09
CA LEU A 382 20.80 21.66 -16.39
C LEU A 382 22.33 21.53 -16.37
N PRO A 383 23.09 22.09 -15.41
CA PRO A 383 24.55 21.90 -15.36
C PRO A 383 24.97 20.43 -15.19
N GLU A 384 24.16 19.61 -14.52
CA GLU A 384 24.43 18.18 -14.34
C GLU A 384 24.24 17.42 -15.66
N ILE A 385 23.24 17.81 -16.45
CA ILE A 385 22.98 17.27 -17.79
C ILE A 385 24.10 17.70 -18.76
N ASP A 386 24.46 18.98 -18.79
CA ASP A 386 25.48 19.55 -19.67
C ASP A 386 26.86 18.91 -19.41
N ASN A 387 27.17 18.62 -18.15
CA ASN A 387 28.41 17.94 -17.76
C ASN A 387 28.31 16.41 -17.84
N GLU A 388 27.16 15.87 -18.24
CA GLU A 388 26.90 14.41 -18.30
C GLU A 388 27.28 13.68 -17.00
N SER A 389 27.02 14.29 -15.85
CA SER A 389 27.55 13.92 -14.55
C SER A 389 26.88 12.67 -13.93
N ALA A 390 25.78 12.18 -14.50
CA ALA A 390 25.09 10.98 -14.06
C ALA A 390 24.64 10.11 -15.25
N ASP A 391 24.61 8.79 -15.02
CA ASP A 391 24.06 7.83 -15.99
C ASP A 391 22.53 7.79 -15.95
N PHE A 392 21.93 8.07 -14.80
CA PHE A 392 20.47 8.10 -14.61
C PHE A 392 20.06 9.31 -13.76
N ILE A 393 18.99 9.96 -14.17
CA ILE A 393 18.38 11.09 -13.44
C ILE A 393 16.90 10.78 -13.23
N CYS A 394 16.42 10.86 -11.99
CA CYS A 394 14.99 10.85 -11.65
C CYS A 394 14.60 12.22 -11.14
N LEU A 395 13.73 12.90 -11.90
CA LEU A 395 13.28 14.27 -11.66
C LEU A 395 11.76 14.27 -11.47
N ASN A 396 11.27 15.07 -10.52
CA ASN A 396 9.85 15.30 -10.32
C ASN A 396 9.53 16.80 -10.31
N PHE A 397 8.53 17.20 -11.09
CA PHE A 397 7.88 18.50 -11.01
C PHE A 397 6.53 18.35 -10.29
N ALA A 398 6.40 18.95 -9.12
CA ALA A 398 5.28 18.79 -8.20
C ALA A 398 4.01 19.57 -8.59
N ASN A 399 4.13 20.50 -9.50
CA ASN A 399 3.21 21.63 -9.67
C ASN A 399 1.77 21.20 -9.96
N THR A 400 1.55 20.34 -10.95
CA THR A 400 0.19 19.96 -11.38
C THR A 400 -0.56 19.15 -10.33
N ASP A 401 0.14 18.43 -9.46
CA ASP A 401 -0.47 17.77 -8.32
C ASP A 401 -0.76 18.76 -7.17
N MET A 402 0.27 19.42 -6.68
CA MET A 402 0.15 20.27 -5.50
C MET A 402 -0.78 21.47 -5.70
N VAL A 403 -0.76 22.09 -6.88
CA VAL A 403 -1.71 23.16 -7.22
C VAL A 403 -3.09 22.61 -7.50
N GLY A 404 -3.20 21.43 -8.13
CA GLY A 404 -4.47 20.72 -8.35
C GLY A 404 -5.25 20.50 -7.05
N HIS A 405 -4.56 20.11 -5.98
CA HIS A 405 -5.16 19.94 -4.65
C HIS A 405 -5.80 21.20 -4.06
N THR A 406 -5.46 22.39 -4.55
CA THR A 406 -6.10 23.64 -4.11
C THR A 406 -7.50 23.84 -4.68
N GLY A 407 -7.86 23.13 -5.78
CA GLY A 407 -9.12 23.29 -6.49
C GLY A 407 -9.23 24.59 -7.31
N VAL A 408 -8.15 25.39 -7.38
CA VAL A 408 -8.13 26.65 -8.13
C VAL A 408 -7.74 26.37 -9.59
N PHE A 409 -8.73 26.21 -10.45
CA PHE A 409 -8.57 25.79 -11.84
C PHE A 409 -7.56 26.64 -12.63
N SER A 410 -7.67 27.99 -12.56
CA SER A 410 -6.75 28.89 -13.28
C SER A 410 -5.30 28.79 -12.79
N ALA A 411 -5.08 28.48 -11.53
CA ALA A 411 -3.75 28.26 -10.98
C ALA A 411 -3.16 26.93 -11.48
N ALA A 412 -3.97 25.89 -11.59
CA ALA A 412 -3.54 24.61 -12.14
C ALA A 412 -3.22 24.69 -13.65
N VAL A 413 -3.96 25.51 -14.43
CA VAL A 413 -3.61 25.84 -15.80
C VAL A 413 -2.22 26.47 -15.85
N ARG A 414 -1.98 27.47 -15.00
CA ARG A 414 -0.67 28.13 -14.94
C ARG A 414 0.46 27.19 -14.50
N ALA A 415 0.17 26.28 -13.54
CA ALA A 415 1.12 25.26 -13.11
C ALA A 415 1.54 24.35 -14.28
N ALA A 416 0.59 23.88 -15.09
CA ALA A 416 0.88 23.07 -16.27
C ALA A 416 1.73 23.81 -17.31
N GLU A 417 1.45 25.09 -17.57
CA GLU A 417 2.24 25.92 -18.47
C GLU A 417 3.69 26.10 -18.00
N VAL A 418 3.90 26.27 -16.68
CA VAL A 418 5.24 26.38 -16.09
C VAL A 418 6.00 25.07 -16.23
N VAL A 419 5.33 23.94 -15.96
CA VAL A 419 5.94 22.62 -16.12
C VAL A 419 6.33 22.37 -17.56
N ASP A 420 5.49 22.73 -18.54
CA ASP A 420 5.81 22.62 -19.97
C ASP A 420 7.08 23.38 -20.34
N GLN A 421 7.22 24.61 -19.87
CA GLN A 421 8.43 25.45 -20.11
C GLN A 421 9.69 24.87 -19.44
N CYS A 422 9.55 24.28 -18.26
CA CYS A 422 10.67 23.71 -17.52
C CYS A 422 11.12 22.37 -18.13
N ILE A 423 10.17 21.50 -18.45
CA ILE A 423 10.49 20.21 -19.07
C ILE A 423 11.04 20.38 -20.50
N GLU A 424 10.62 21.42 -21.24
CA GLU A 424 11.22 21.75 -22.53
C GLU A 424 12.74 21.93 -22.41
N LYS A 425 13.20 22.75 -21.46
CA LYS A 425 14.63 23.02 -21.24
C LYS A 425 15.39 21.75 -20.85
N VAL A 426 14.85 21.01 -19.88
CA VAL A 426 15.49 19.79 -19.35
C VAL A 426 15.54 18.70 -20.42
N ALA A 427 14.41 18.42 -21.07
CA ALA A 427 14.32 17.32 -22.04
C ALA A 427 15.13 17.62 -23.32
N THR A 428 15.15 18.88 -23.76
CA THR A 428 15.95 19.29 -24.93
C THR A 428 17.43 19.16 -24.64
N ALA A 429 17.92 19.70 -23.52
CA ALA A 429 19.32 19.55 -23.13
C ALA A 429 19.72 18.07 -23.00
N ALA A 430 18.90 17.27 -22.33
CA ALA A 430 19.15 15.84 -22.15
C ALA A 430 19.20 15.10 -23.50
N TYR A 431 18.26 15.36 -24.38
CA TYR A 431 18.21 14.78 -25.73
C TYR A 431 19.46 15.14 -26.55
N GLU A 432 19.92 16.40 -26.48
CA GLU A 432 21.13 16.84 -27.18
C GLU A 432 22.39 16.19 -26.64
N HIS A 433 22.47 15.95 -25.33
CA HIS A 433 23.56 15.22 -24.66
C HIS A 433 23.43 13.69 -24.74
N GLY A 434 22.50 13.18 -25.57
CA GLY A 434 22.40 11.75 -25.88
C GLY A 434 21.72 10.91 -24.79
N TYR A 435 21.03 11.53 -23.81
CA TYR A 435 20.16 10.80 -22.91
C TYR A 435 18.90 10.31 -23.61
N ALA A 436 18.41 9.14 -23.26
CA ALA A 436 17.04 8.75 -23.52
C ALA A 436 16.14 9.40 -22.46
N VAL A 437 15.13 10.16 -22.88
CA VAL A 437 14.26 10.91 -21.95
C VAL A 437 12.89 10.25 -21.90
N PHE A 438 12.49 9.81 -20.70
CA PHE A 438 11.17 9.27 -20.40
C PHE A 438 10.38 10.35 -19.66
N ILE A 439 9.33 10.89 -20.28
CA ILE A 439 8.43 11.88 -19.69
C ILE A 439 7.11 11.18 -19.40
N LEU A 440 6.67 11.19 -18.12
CA LEU A 440 5.43 10.55 -17.71
C LEU A 440 4.83 11.26 -16.48
N ALA A 441 3.65 10.82 -16.05
CA ALA A 441 3.12 11.16 -14.73
C ALA A 441 2.95 9.89 -13.88
N ASP A 442 2.90 10.07 -12.57
CA ASP A 442 2.75 9.00 -11.59
C ASP A 442 1.28 8.74 -11.20
N HIS A 443 0.40 9.71 -11.43
CA HIS A 443 -1.07 9.66 -11.32
C HIS A 443 -1.68 10.89 -12.00
N GLY A 444 -3.01 10.95 -12.07
CA GLY A 444 -3.73 12.15 -12.49
C GLY A 444 -4.25 12.97 -11.29
N ASN A 445 -4.38 14.28 -11.50
CA ASN A 445 -4.98 15.26 -10.59
C ASN A 445 -5.57 16.42 -11.37
N SER A 446 -4.72 17.27 -11.98
CA SER A 446 -5.12 18.47 -12.73
C SER A 446 -5.84 18.18 -14.06
N ASP A 447 -5.95 16.92 -14.44
CA ASP A 447 -6.74 16.44 -15.58
C ASP A 447 -8.25 16.35 -15.28
N PHE A 448 -8.67 16.43 -14.00
CA PHE A 448 -10.06 16.38 -13.57
C PHE A 448 -10.29 17.26 -12.35
N MET A 449 -10.55 18.55 -12.56
CA MET A 449 -10.64 19.57 -11.49
C MET A 449 -12.05 20.09 -11.22
N ILE A 450 -13.06 19.68 -11.95
CA ILE A 450 -14.44 20.12 -11.77
C ILE A 450 -15.36 18.90 -11.71
N ASN A 451 -16.09 18.75 -10.59
CA ASN A 451 -17.08 17.70 -10.39
C ASN A 451 -18.34 17.93 -11.25
N LEU A 452 -19.16 16.89 -11.38
CA LEU A 452 -20.41 16.96 -12.17
C LEU A 452 -21.40 18.02 -11.65
N ASP A 453 -21.35 18.36 -10.39
CA ASP A 453 -22.18 19.42 -9.77
C ASP A 453 -21.57 20.82 -9.93
N GLY A 454 -20.42 20.95 -10.60
CA GLY A 454 -19.71 22.18 -10.80
C GLY A 454 -18.81 22.61 -9.64
N SER A 455 -18.73 21.84 -8.57
CA SER A 455 -17.80 22.08 -7.46
C SER A 455 -16.36 21.75 -7.84
N PRO A 456 -15.34 22.42 -7.24
CA PRO A 456 -13.96 22.06 -7.44
C PRO A 456 -13.68 20.60 -7.01
N ASN A 457 -12.97 19.86 -7.84
CA ASN A 457 -12.36 18.59 -7.43
C ASN A 457 -10.92 18.84 -6.99
N THR A 458 -10.56 18.33 -5.82
CA THR A 458 -9.23 18.44 -5.24
C THR A 458 -8.56 17.07 -5.04
N GLN A 459 -9.20 16.01 -5.54
CA GLN A 459 -8.72 14.64 -5.42
C GLN A 459 -8.01 14.19 -6.69
N HIS A 460 -7.19 13.16 -6.58
CA HIS A 460 -6.60 12.52 -7.75
C HIS A 460 -7.68 11.93 -8.67
N SER A 461 -7.30 11.64 -9.90
CA SER A 461 -8.16 10.94 -10.87
C SER A 461 -7.73 9.47 -11.05
N THR A 462 -8.61 8.68 -11.64
CA THR A 462 -8.28 7.31 -12.07
C THR A 462 -7.91 7.26 -13.55
N ASN A 463 -7.74 8.40 -14.19
CA ASN A 463 -7.40 8.49 -15.61
C ASN A 463 -5.99 7.92 -15.89
N LEU A 464 -5.79 7.54 -17.14
CA LEU A 464 -4.47 7.13 -17.63
C LEU A 464 -3.50 8.31 -17.60
N VAL A 465 -2.21 8.01 -17.54
CA VAL A 465 -1.15 9.00 -17.62
C VAL A 465 -0.32 8.81 -18.90
N PRO A 466 0.31 9.87 -19.45
CA PRO A 466 1.14 9.77 -20.62
C PRO A 466 2.49 9.11 -20.32
N LEU A 467 3.07 8.47 -21.33
CA LEU A 467 4.48 8.11 -21.42
C LEU A 467 5.00 8.55 -22.79
N ILE A 468 5.99 9.43 -22.83
CA ILE A 468 6.69 9.89 -24.03
C ILE A 468 8.16 9.46 -23.92
N VAL A 469 8.73 8.92 -25.00
CA VAL A 469 10.15 8.53 -25.02
C VAL A 469 10.87 9.28 -26.14
N MET A 470 11.84 10.12 -25.77
CA MET A 470 12.70 10.85 -26.69
C MET A 470 14.09 10.21 -26.67
N ASP A 471 14.54 9.67 -27.80
CA ASP A 471 15.88 9.11 -27.96
C ASP A 471 16.45 9.54 -29.32
N LYS A 472 17.64 10.14 -29.28
CA LYS A 472 18.31 10.65 -30.50
C LYS A 472 18.82 9.55 -31.40
N ASP A 473 19.19 8.41 -30.81
CA ASP A 473 19.88 7.34 -31.51
C ASP A 473 18.93 6.24 -31.96
N HIS A 474 17.70 6.19 -31.41
CA HIS A 474 16.74 5.12 -31.70
C HIS A 474 15.29 5.61 -31.67
N ILE A 475 14.48 5.16 -32.60
CA ILE A 475 13.02 5.36 -32.61
C ILE A 475 12.37 4.08 -32.08
N TRP A 476 11.87 4.14 -30.85
CA TRP A 476 11.25 3.02 -30.18
C TRP A 476 9.79 2.83 -30.60
N ASN A 477 9.33 1.58 -30.66
CA ASN A 477 7.89 1.30 -30.67
C ASN A 477 7.43 1.14 -29.23
N LEU A 478 6.35 1.81 -28.83
CA LEU A 478 5.80 1.76 -27.48
C LEU A 478 4.48 1.02 -27.44
N LYS A 479 4.26 0.21 -26.42
CA LYS A 479 2.97 -0.38 -26.09
C LYS A 479 2.41 0.22 -24.79
N PRO A 480 1.08 0.25 -24.61
CA PRO A 480 0.47 0.62 -23.32
C PRO A 480 0.93 -0.31 -22.18
N GLY A 481 0.93 0.22 -20.96
CA GLY A 481 1.32 -0.56 -19.78
C GLY A 481 0.91 0.13 -18.48
N LYS A 482 1.70 -0.09 -17.44
CA LYS A 482 1.49 0.45 -16.10
C LYS A 482 2.80 1.00 -15.53
N LEU A 483 2.74 1.72 -14.42
CA LEU A 483 3.93 2.39 -13.84
C LEU A 483 5.07 1.42 -13.51
N GLY A 484 4.76 0.21 -13.06
CA GLY A 484 5.77 -0.82 -12.79
C GLY A 484 6.56 -1.33 -14.00
N ASP A 485 6.13 -0.98 -15.22
CA ASP A 485 6.77 -1.42 -16.47
C ASP A 485 7.86 -0.43 -16.96
N VAL A 486 7.95 0.74 -16.31
CA VAL A 486 8.84 1.83 -16.75
C VAL A 486 10.31 1.54 -16.46
N SER A 487 10.66 1.14 -15.23
CA SER A 487 12.07 0.85 -14.90
C SER A 487 12.67 -0.30 -15.70
N PRO A 488 11.99 -1.45 -15.94
CA PRO A 488 12.49 -2.47 -16.86
C PRO A 488 12.73 -1.92 -18.27
N SER A 489 11.85 -1.02 -18.75
CA SER A 489 11.99 -0.38 -20.06
C SER A 489 13.20 0.55 -20.12
N ILE A 490 13.44 1.34 -19.07
CA ILE A 490 14.63 2.20 -18.95
C ILE A 490 15.91 1.35 -18.93
N LEU A 491 15.96 0.29 -18.09
CA LEU A 491 17.12 -0.62 -18.03
C LEU A 491 17.41 -1.26 -19.40
N LYS A 492 16.36 -1.66 -20.14
CA LYS A 492 16.50 -2.17 -21.51
C LYS A 492 17.18 -1.15 -22.42
N VAL A 493 16.75 0.11 -22.39
CA VAL A 493 17.33 1.20 -23.19
C VAL A 493 18.78 1.48 -22.77
N MET A 494 19.08 1.43 -21.47
CA MET A 494 20.44 1.61 -20.93
C MET A 494 21.35 0.41 -21.24
N GLY A 495 20.84 -0.72 -21.71
CA GLY A 495 21.60 -1.95 -21.95
C GLY A 495 22.05 -2.64 -20.64
N ILE A 496 21.25 -2.51 -19.59
CA ILE A 496 21.49 -3.13 -18.28
C ILE A 496 20.56 -4.34 -18.14
N GLU A 497 21.07 -5.43 -17.57
CA GLU A 497 20.28 -6.63 -17.31
C GLU A 497 19.16 -6.35 -16.30
N ILE A 498 17.96 -6.81 -16.63
CA ILE A 498 16.76 -6.62 -15.79
C ILE A 498 16.73 -7.77 -14.78
N PRO A 499 16.71 -7.48 -13.45
CA PRO A 499 16.68 -8.54 -12.45
C PRO A 499 15.33 -9.27 -12.43
N GLU A 500 15.33 -10.53 -11.96
CA GLU A 500 14.13 -11.38 -11.93
C GLU A 500 12.97 -10.79 -11.10
N MET A 501 13.29 -10.06 -10.04
CA MET A 501 12.28 -9.41 -9.20
C MET A 501 11.58 -8.22 -9.89
N MET A 502 12.16 -7.64 -10.94
CA MET A 502 11.48 -6.65 -11.77
C MET A 502 10.56 -7.33 -12.77
N THR A 503 9.35 -7.66 -12.34
CA THR A 503 8.36 -8.39 -13.15
C THR A 503 7.53 -7.50 -14.07
N GLY A 504 7.83 -6.21 -14.14
CA GLY A 504 7.21 -5.29 -15.10
C GLY A 504 7.55 -5.66 -16.54
N GLU A 505 6.62 -5.39 -17.44
CA GLU A 505 6.80 -5.66 -18.87
C GLU A 505 7.70 -4.59 -19.52
N ILE A 506 8.48 -4.99 -20.52
CA ILE A 506 9.24 -4.04 -21.33
C ILE A 506 8.29 -3.36 -22.31
N LEU A 507 8.17 -2.04 -22.24
CA LEU A 507 7.27 -1.24 -23.08
C LEU A 507 7.90 -0.81 -24.41
N VAL A 508 9.23 -0.87 -24.52
CA VAL A 508 10.01 -0.42 -25.67
C VAL A 508 10.49 -1.59 -26.54
N SER A 509 10.35 -1.51 -27.87
CA SER A 509 10.81 -2.53 -28.81
C SER A 509 11.38 -1.95 -30.09
#